data_98eaf8eefbea1cbed5fa05b2d044388b
#
_entry.id   98eaf8eefbea1cbed5fa05b2d044388b
#
_cell.length_a   1.000
_cell.length_b   1.000
_cell.length_c   1.000
_cell.angle_alpha   90.00
_cell.angle_beta   90.00
_cell.angle_gamma   90.00
#
_symmetry.space_group_name_H-M   'P 1'
#
loop_
_entity.id
_entity.type
_entity.pdbx_description
1 polymer ?
#
loop_
_entity_poly.entity_id
_entity_poly.type
_entity_poly.pdbx_seq_one_letter_code
_entity_poly.pdbx_strand_id
1 'polypeptide(L)'
;DPSKIEKKISRRTKAIVPMHYAGHICQMDKIIHIAKKYNLKVIEDAAQSFGSSISGKKSGTFSTAAAFSMNPMKSLGGLGENGFVVTNSKEIYNKVKILRHAGTISDPKKIITNYCKEVSLNHKMDPLNAIFLNLNLRFFKKKLEIKNKIAKKYFLSFKNNKNIICQDNYINFKKEIPGRYVYPILANNRNKLQKFLASKNIETKIFHLPLINNTPIFDSLITDKTVNAQRLVNKLLILPLNEKLIDKEVDYITTNVNKFYKINKLK
;
A
#
# COMPACT_ATOMS: atom_id res chain seq x y z
N ASP A 1 -13.87 -4.60 -2.89
CA ASP A 1 -15.27 -4.25 -2.66
C ASP A 1 -15.83 -5.08 -1.49
N PRO A 2 -16.06 -4.47 -0.31
CA PRO A 2 -16.56 -5.17 0.87
C PRO A 2 -17.91 -5.89 0.63
N SER A 3 -18.77 -5.34 -0.24
CA SER A 3 -20.08 -5.95 -0.54
C SER A 3 -19.98 -7.30 -1.26
N LYS A 4 -18.81 -7.66 -1.76
CA LYS A 4 -18.55 -8.92 -2.47
C LYS A 4 -17.87 -9.97 -1.60
N ILE A 5 -17.39 -9.61 -0.42
CA ILE A 5 -16.61 -10.51 0.45
C ILE A 5 -17.47 -11.71 0.88
N GLU A 6 -18.70 -11.47 1.36
CA GLU A 6 -19.56 -12.53 1.89
C GLU A 6 -19.78 -13.67 0.87
N LYS A 7 -19.94 -13.32 -0.42
CA LYS A 7 -20.14 -14.31 -1.49
C LYS A 7 -18.92 -15.22 -1.73
N LYS A 8 -17.75 -14.85 -1.19
CA LYS A 8 -16.50 -15.61 -1.32
C LYS A 8 -16.13 -16.39 -0.07
N ILE A 9 -16.90 -16.23 1.02
CA ILE A 9 -16.67 -16.97 2.26
C ILE A 9 -17.15 -18.40 2.08
N SER A 10 -16.31 -19.36 2.48
CA SER A 10 -16.59 -20.78 2.50
C SER A 10 -16.19 -21.40 3.85
N ARG A 11 -16.48 -22.67 4.06
CA ARG A 11 -16.05 -23.42 5.26
C ARG A 11 -14.51 -23.44 5.43
N ARG A 12 -13.74 -23.23 4.37
CA ARG A 12 -12.28 -23.17 4.38
C ARG A 12 -11.73 -21.79 4.68
N THR A 13 -12.55 -20.74 4.60
CA THR A 13 -12.11 -19.37 4.87
C THR A 13 -11.77 -19.22 6.36
N LYS A 14 -10.57 -18.73 6.67
CA LYS A 14 -10.06 -18.53 8.04
C LYS A 14 -9.81 -17.06 8.36
N ALA A 15 -9.48 -16.26 7.35
CA ALA A 15 -9.16 -14.86 7.55
C ALA A 15 -9.52 -14.01 6.31
N ILE A 16 -9.66 -12.71 6.54
CA ILE A 16 -9.73 -11.68 5.50
C ILE A 16 -8.46 -10.83 5.60
N VAL A 17 -7.78 -10.64 4.46
CA VAL A 17 -6.56 -9.83 4.38
C VAL A 17 -6.83 -8.60 3.51
N PRO A 18 -7.30 -7.48 4.08
CA PRO A 18 -7.45 -6.23 3.35
C PRO A 18 -6.09 -5.57 3.13
N MET A 19 -5.82 -5.14 1.90
CA MET A 19 -4.60 -4.41 1.53
C MET A 19 -4.92 -2.92 1.35
N HIS A 20 -4.21 -2.07 2.07
CA HIS A 20 -4.37 -0.61 2.07
C HIS A 20 -3.61 0.03 0.92
N TYR A 21 -4.23 0.03 -0.27
CA TYR A 21 -3.58 0.42 -1.52
C TYR A 21 -3.16 1.90 -1.56
N ALA A 22 -1.94 2.15 -1.99
CA ALA A 22 -1.36 3.49 -2.21
C ALA A 22 -1.43 4.43 -1.00
N GLY A 23 -1.53 3.87 0.22
CA GLY A 23 -1.68 4.64 1.45
C GLY A 23 -3.12 5.02 1.81
N HIS A 24 -4.12 4.42 1.14
CA HIS A 24 -5.52 4.61 1.46
C HIS A 24 -6.06 3.40 2.24
N ILE A 25 -6.65 3.65 3.41
CA ILE A 25 -7.18 2.59 4.27
C ILE A 25 -8.48 2.04 3.69
N CYS A 26 -8.61 0.72 3.64
CA CYS A 26 -9.84 0.03 3.24
C CYS A 26 -11.02 0.43 4.14
N GLN A 27 -12.26 0.16 3.70
CA GLN A 27 -13.48 0.34 4.51
C GLN A 27 -13.51 -0.70 5.65
N MET A 28 -12.64 -0.48 6.65
CA MET A 28 -12.38 -1.44 7.71
C MET A 28 -13.58 -1.72 8.60
N ASP A 29 -14.46 -0.75 8.81
CA ASP A 29 -15.75 -0.91 9.50
C ASP A 29 -16.60 -2.03 8.87
N LYS A 30 -16.77 -2.01 7.56
CA LYS A 30 -17.52 -3.02 6.83
C LYS A 30 -16.82 -4.37 6.85
N ILE A 31 -15.50 -4.40 6.64
CA ILE A 31 -14.71 -5.63 6.63
C ILE A 31 -14.74 -6.31 8.00
N ILE A 32 -14.59 -5.54 9.07
CA ILE A 32 -14.64 -6.05 10.45
C ILE A 32 -16.03 -6.56 10.79
N HIS A 33 -17.08 -5.86 10.36
CA HIS A 33 -18.46 -6.32 10.56
C HIS A 33 -18.67 -7.70 9.92
N ILE A 34 -18.26 -7.89 8.67
CA ILE A 34 -18.34 -9.18 7.97
C ILE A 34 -17.50 -10.24 8.69
N ALA A 35 -16.27 -9.92 9.06
CA ALA A 35 -15.38 -10.86 9.74
C ALA A 35 -15.99 -11.36 11.07
N LYS A 36 -16.59 -10.47 11.86
CA LYS A 36 -17.30 -10.83 13.10
C LYS A 36 -18.49 -11.75 12.83
N LYS A 37 -19.31 -11.44 11.83
CA LYS A 37 -20.49 -12.24 11.45
C LYS A 37 -20.10 -13.69 11.12
N TYR A 38 -18.96 -13.91 10.48
CA TYR A 38 -18.49 -15.23 10.05
C TYR A 38 -17.36 -15.81 10.93
N ASN A 39 -17.10 -15.22 12.09
CA ASN A 39 -16.02 -15.61 13.02
C ASN A 39 -14.64 -15.74 12.33
N LEU A 40 -14.32 -14.79 11.44
CA LEU A 40 -13.07 -14.75 10.71
C LEU A 40 -12.07 -13.79 11.39
N LYS A 41 -10.79 -14.09 11.23
CA LYS A 41 -9.72 -13.16 11.61
C LYS A 41 -9.54 -12.10 10.52
N VAL A 42 -9.09 -10.90 10.92
CA VAL A 42 -8.67 -9.86 9.97
C VAL A 42 -7.20 -9.58 10.18
N ILE A 43 -6.44 -9.55 9.09
CA ILE A 43 -5.01 -9.22 9.10
C ILE A 43 -4.81 -8.10 8.09
N GLU A 44 -4.39 -6.91 8.53
CA GLU A 44 -4.13 -5.80 7.62
C GLU A 44 -2.82 -6.02 6.84
N ASP A 45 -2.88 -6.02 5.51
CA ASP A 45 -1.71 -5.72 4.69
C ASP A 45 -1.54 -4.20 4.64
N ALA A 46 -0.68 -3.71 5.54
CA ALA A 46 -0.36 -2.29 5.69
C ALA A 46 0.95 -1.90 4.98
N ALA A 47 1.44 -2.74 4.06
CA ALA A 47 2.72 -2.53 3.37
C ALA A 47 2.81 -1.22 2.58
N GLN A 48 1.69 -0.57 2.28
CA GLN A 48 1.63 0.70 1.55
C GLN A 48 1.02 1.86 2.37
N SER A 49 0.67 1.62 3.65
CA SER A 49 -0.15 2.57 4.42
C SER A 49 0.50 3.11 5.69
N PHE A 50 1.82 2.97 5.84
CA PHE A 50 2.50 3.58 6.99
C PHE A 50 2.22 5.08 7.05
N GLY A 51 1.74 5.55 8.20
CA GLY A 51 1.33 6.94 8.42
C GLY A 51 -0.12 7.27 8.05
N SER A 52 -0.87 6.35 7.45
CA SER A 52 -2.30 6.55 7.18
C SER A 52 -3.14 6.51 8.45
N SER A 53 -4.22 7.30 8.47
CA SER A 53 -5.20 7.24 9.55
C SER A 53 -6.60 7.62 9.08
N ILE A 54 -7.62 7.11 9.80
CA ILE A 54 -9.03 7.50 9.65
C ILE A 54 -9.56 7.87 11.04
N SER A 55 -10.07 9.09 11.19
CA SER A 55 -10.59 9.63 12.47
C SER A 55 -9.60 9.44 13.63
N GLY A 56 -8.32 9.68 13.37
CA GLY A 56 -7.23 9.52 14.33
C GLY A 56 -6.73 8.08 14.53
N LYS A 57 -7.46 7.06 14.07
CA LYS A 57 -7.07 5.67 14.17
C LYS A 57 -6.12 5.30 13.02
N LYS A 58 -4.91 4.84 13.34
CA LYS A 58 -3.84 4.55 12.37
C LYS A 58 -4.05 3.21 11.67
N SER A 59 -3.58 3.09 10.42
CA SER A 59 -3.44 1.79 9.76
C SER A 59 -2.65 0.82 10.63
N GLY A 60 -2.99 -0.45 10.57
CA GLY A 60 -2.40 -1.49 11.41
C GLY A 60 -3.02 -1.63 12.79
N THR A 61 -4.02 -0.80 13.16
CA THR A 61 -4.68 -0.87 14.46
C THR A 61 -6.16 -1.27 14.39
N PHE A 62 -6.65 -1.62 13.21
CA PHE A 62 -8.05 -1.97 13.01
C PHE A 62 -8.34 -3.47 13.22
N SER A 63 -7.33 -4.32 13.15
CA SER A 63 -7.46 -5.76 13.03
C SER A 63 -6.69 -6.54 14.10
N THR A 64 -6.73 -7.87 14.01
CA THR A 64 -6.03 -8.77 14.94
C THR A 64 -4.51 -8.62 14.87
N ALA A 65 -3.98 -8.42 13.68
CA ALA A 65 -2.58 -8.15 13.41
C ALA A 65 -2.44 -7.39 12.10
N ALA A 66 -1.32 -6.68 11.92
CA ALA A 66 -1.00 -6.03 10.65
C ALA A 66 0.48 -6.19 10.33
N ALA A 67 0.78 -6.30 9.03
CA ALA A 67 2.13 -6.37 8.51
C ALA A 67 2.48 -5.10 7.73
N PHE A 68 3.65 -4.52 8.04
CA PHE A 68 4.22 -3.37 7.37
C PHE A 68 5.48 -3.75 6.63
N SER A 69 5.65 -3.27 5.41
CA SER A 69 6.90 -3.35 4.66
C SER A 69 7.70 -2.07 4.83
N MET A 70 8.99 -2.23 5.09
CA MET A 70 9.97 -1.14 5.17
C MET A 70 11.03 -1.29 4.06
N ASN A 71 10.67 -1.95 2.93
CA ASN A 71 11.48 -1.94 1.73
C ASN A 71 11.87 -0.50 1.36
N PRO A 72 13.05 -0.23 0.76
CA PRO A 72 13.53 1.12 0.44
C PRO A 72 12.54 2.01 -0.30
N MET A 73 11.66 1.42 -1.10
CA MET A 73 10.64 2.16 -1.88
C MET A 73 9.38 2.52 -1.08
N LYS A 74 9.23 2.05 0.17
CA LYS A 74 8.03 2.31 0.98
C LYS A 74 8.04 3.70 1.60
N SER A 75 6.87 4.12 2.13
CA SER A 75 6.70 5.45 2.75
C SER A 75 7.71 5.71 3.87
N LEU A 76 8.02 4.69 4.68
CA LEU A 76 9.14 4.67 5.61
C LEU A 76 10.11 3.57 5.13
N GLY A 77 11.02 3.91 4.21
CA GLY A 77 11.95 2.97 3.63
C GLY A 77 13.19 2.73 4.48
N GLY A 78 13.64 1.48 4.56
CA GLY A 78 14.90 1.04 5.16
C GLY A 78 16.02 0.86 4.14
N LEU A 79 17.10 0.17 4.53
CA LEU A 79 18.29 -0.14 3.70
C LEU A 79 18.21 -1.53 3.05
N GLY A 80 17.07 -2.02 2.70
CA GLY A 80 16.88 -3.36 2.11
C GLY A 80 15.53 -3.91 2.48
N GLU A 81 15.34 -5.22 2.33
CA GLU A 81 14.08 -5.89 2.64
C GLU A 81 13.86 -5.96 4.15
N ASN A 82 12.88 -5.24 4.64
CA ASN A 82 12.55 -5.11 6.05
C ASN A 82 11.04 -5.01 6.26
N GLY A 83 10.61 -5.27 7.47
CA GLY A 83 9.23 -5.10 7.88
C GLY A 83 9.04 -5.31 9.37
N PHE A 84 7.82 -5.08 9.82
CA PHE A 84 7.41 -5.40 11.18
C PHE A 84 5.94 -5.80 11.22
N VAL A 85 5.59 -6.54 12.26
CA VAL A 85 4.22 -6.92 12.58
C VAL A 85 3.78 -6.16 13.82
N VAL A 86 2.54 -5.67 13.82
CA VAL A 86 1.89 -5.10 15.01
C VAL A 86 0.68 -5.93 15.39
N THR A 87 0.48 -6.13 16.70
CA THR A 87 -0.66 -6.86 17.24
C THR A 87 -0.88 -6.50 18.71
N ASN A 88 -2.15 -6.56 19.14
CA ASN A 88 -2.51 -6.51 20.57
C ASN A 88 -2.67 -7.91 21.18
N SER A 89 -2.53 -8.99 20.39
CA SER A 89 -2.60 -10.36 20.88
C SER A 89 -1.24 -10.83 21.39
N LYS A 90 -1.17 -11.16 22.68
CA LYS A 90 0.03 -11.73 23.29
C LYS A 90 0.44 -13.08 22.66
N GLU A 91 -0.53 -13.87 22.27
CA GLU A 91 -0.33 -15.14 21.56
C GLU A 91 0.38 -14.92 20.22
N ILE A 92 -0.16 -14.03 19.37
CA ILE A 92 0.44 -13.70 18.08
C ILE A 92 1.84 -13.11 18.27
N TYR A 93 2.01 -12.19 19.21
CA TYR A 93 3.32 -11.62 19.53
C TYR A 93 4.35 -12.71 19.88
N ASN A 94 4.00 -13.62 20.76
CA ASN A 94 4.90 -14.71 21.18
C ASN A 94 5.22 -15.64 20.00
N LYS A 95 4.23 -15.99 19.17
CA LYS A 95 4.41 -16.83 17.98
C LYS A 95 5.33 -16.17 16.96
N VAL A 96 5.06 -14.88 16.62
CA VAL A 96 5.90 -14.12 15.68
C VAL A 96 7.32 -13.95 16.22
N LYS A 97 7.51 -13.75 17.53
CA LYS A 97 8.83 -13.67 18.15
C LYS A 97 9.66 -14.94 17.94
N ILE A 98 9.05 -16.11 18.01
CA ILE A 98 9.69 -17.39 17.73
C ILE A 98 9.97 -17.52 16.23
N LEU A 99 8.96 -17.32 15.39
CA LEU A 99 9.08 -17.48 13.94
C LEU A 99 10.15 -16.58 13.33
N ARG A 100 10.24 -15.30 13.76
CA ARG A 100 11.26 -14.39 13.24
C ARG A 100 12.71 -14.84 13.55
N HIS A 101 12.90 -15.67 14.57
CA HIS A 101 14.20 -16.19 15.01
C HIS A 101 14.40 -17.64 14.57
N ALA A 102 14.15 -17.92 13.29
CA ALA A 102 14.27 -19.26 12.69
C ALA A 102 13.46 -20.34 13.45
N GLY A 103 12.34 -19.97 14.06
CA GLY A 103 11.52 -20.89 14.84
C GLY A 103 12.13 -21.33 16.17
N THR A 104 13.17 -20.64 16.66
CA THR A 104 13.92 -21.06 17.85
C THR A 104 13.63 -20.20 19.07
N ILE A 105 13.89 -20.79 20.24
CA ILE A 105 13.93 -20.08 21.52
C ILE A 105 15.29 -20.32 22.19
N SER A 106 15.66 -19.39 23.05
CA SER A 106 16.80 -19.50 23.94
C SER A 106 16.37 -19.28 25.39
N ASP A 107 16.85 -20.08 26.30
CA ASP A 107 16.64 -19.93 27.74
C ASP A 107 18.00 -19.93 28.46
N PRO A 108 18.53 -18.73 28.78
CA PRO A 108 19.84 -18.62 29.43
C PRO A 108 19.91 -19.33 30.78
N LYS A 109 18.77 -19.42 31.51
CA LYS A 109 18.73 -20.09 32.80
C LYS A 109 18.90 -21.62 32.71
N LYS A 110 18.57 -22.18 31.56
CA LYS A 110 18.71 -23.64 31.29
C LYS A 110 19.89 -23.98 30.39
N ILE A 111 20.71 -22.99 30.04
CA ILE A 111 21.80 -23.13 29.07
C ILE A 111 21.32 -23.72 27.73
N ILE A 112 20.06 -23.34 27.36
CA ILE A 112 19.45 -23.77 26.10
C ILE A 112 19.63 -22.64 25.08
N THR A 113 20.29 -22.95 23.99
CA THR A 113 20.45 -22.06 22.84
C THR A 113 19.88 -22.71 21.58
N ASN A 114 19.20 -21.93 20.76
CA ASN A 114 18.65 -22.37 19.47
C ASN A 114 17.76 -23.64 19.54
N TYR A 115 16.98 -23.80 20.61
CA TYR A 115 16.02 -24.89 20.70
C TYR A 115 14.89 -24.66 19.68
N CYS A 116 14.79 -25.50 18.65
CA CYS A 116 13.82 -25.39 17.58
C CYS A 116 12.42 -25.79 18.07
N LYS A 117 11.47 -24.88 18.04
CA LYS A 117 10.03 -25.09 18.36
C LYS A 117 9.16 -25.12 17.13
N GLU A 118 9.55 -24.42 16.07
CA GLU A 118 8.74 -24.20 14.87
C GLU A 118 9.62 -24.24 13.63
N VAL A 119 9.05 -24.67 12.53
CA VAL A 119 9.70 -24.55 11.22
C VAL A 119 9.59 -23.12 10.72
N SER A 120 10.69 -22.42 10.55
CA SER A 120 10.72 -21.05 10.04
C SER A 120 12.09 -20.69 9.48
N LEU A 121 12.18 -19.51 8.84
CA LEU A 121 13.42 -18.93 8.35
C LEU A 121 13.91 -17.83 9.30
N ASN A 122 15.13 -17.34 9.08
CA ASN A 122 15.67 -16.21 9.82
C ASN A 122 15.10 -14.89 9.24
N HIS A 123 14.16 -14.30 9.97
CA HIS A 123 13.48 -13.04 9.61
C HIS A 123 13.86 -11.88 10.53
N LYS A 124 14.99 -11.98 11.24
CA LYS A 124 15.45 -10.87 12.09
C LYS A 124 15.87 -9.69 11.24
N MET A 125 15.44 -8.49 11.66
CA MET A 125 15.93 -7.26 11.07
C MET A 125 17.38 -7.03 11.50
N ASP A 126 18.22 -6.60 10.55
CA ASP A 126 19.58 -6.19 10.84
C ASP A 126 19.59 -4.92 11.73
N PRO A 127 20.46 -4.86 12.78
CA PRO A 127 20.55 -3.70 13.65
C PRO A 127 20.85 -2.39 12.92
N LEU A 128 21.67 -2.39 11.87
CA LEU A 128 21.97 -1.20 11.07
C LEU A 128 20.69 -0.67 10.37
N ASN A 129 19.85 -1.58 9.87
CA ASN A 129 18.54 -1.22 9.33
C ASN A 129 17.62 -0.62 10.39
N ALA A 130 17.60 -1.17 11.58
CA ALA A 130 16.79 -0.64 12.68
C ALA A 130 17.23 0.78 13.06
N ILE A 131 18.53 1.06 13.10
CA ILE A 131 19.07 2.40 13.36
C ILE A 131 18.65 3.37 12.25
N PHE A 132 18.81 2.98 10.99
CA PHE A 132 18.43 3.80 9.84
C PHE A 132 16.92 4.11 9.82
N LEU A 133 16.08 3.11 10.10
CA LEU A 133 14.63 3.30 10.18
C LEU A 133 14.25 4.25 11.32
N ASN A 134 14.88 4.14 12.49
CA ASN A 134 14.66 5.05 13.61
C ASN A 134 15.06 6.50 13.28
N LEU A 135 16.15 6.70 12.54
CA LEU A 135 16.52 8.02 12.03
C LEU A 135 15.47 8.58 11.05
N ASN A 136 15.06 7.77 10.06
CA ASN A 136 14.05 8.17 9.09
C ASN A 136 12.69 8.47 9.74
N LEU A 137 12.33 7.74 10.78
CA LEU A 137 11.08 7.93 11.50
C LEU A 137 10.97 9.33 12.13
N ARG A 138 12.09 9.91 12.60
CA ARG A 138 12.13 11.27 13.15
C ARG A 138 11.67 12.33 12.15
N PHE A 139 11.93 12.11 10.86
CA PHE A 139 11.58 13.03 9.78
C PHE A 139 10.29 12.64 9.04
N PHE A 140 9.72 11.49 9.37
CA PHE A 140 8.61 10.91 8.61
C PHE A 140 7.39 11.82 8.55
N LYS A 141 6.99 12.43 9.68
CA LYS A 141 5.83 13.34 9.71
C LYS A 141 5.99 14.49 8.72
N LYS A 142 7.15 15.15 8.72
CA LYS A 142 7.46 16.25 7.79
C LYS A 142 7.43 15.78 6.32
N LYS A 143 8.02 14.62 6.03
CA LYS A 143 7.99 14.01 4.69
C LYS A 143 6.56 13.74 4.22
N LEU A 144 5.71 13.20 5.09
CA LEU A 144 4.31 12.91 4.79
C LEU A 144 3.51 14.20 4.53
N GLU A 145 3.74 15.25 5.30
CA GLU A 145 3.12 16.57 5.11
C GLU A 145 3.47 17.15 3.73
N ILE A 146 4.74 17.07 3.32
CA ILE A 146 5.20 17.52 1.98
C ILE A 146 4.50 16.69 0.88
N LYS A 147 4.50 15.36 0.99
CA LYS A 147 3.83 14.49 0.02
C LYS A 147 2.33 14.78 -0.10
N ASN A 148 1.66 15.06 1.02
CA ASN A 148 0.24 15.46 1.01
C ASN A 148 0.03 16.82 0.35
N LYS A 149 0.95 17.79 0.52
CA LYS A 149 0.91 19.08 -0.19
C LYS A 149 1.04 18.90 -1.70
N ILE A 150 1.99 18.07 -2.15
CA ILE A 150 2.18 17.74 -3.57
C ILE A 150 0.92 17.05 -4.14
N ALA A 151 0.38 16.05 -3.43
CA ALA A 151 -0.81 15.34 -3.82
C ALA A 151 -2.02 16.27 -3.96
N LYS A 152 -2.19 17.21 -3.02
CA LYS A 152 -3.24 18.25 -3.10
C LYS A 152 -3.08 19.11 -4.36
N LYS A 153 -1.84 19.48 -4.71
CA LYS A 153 -1.55 20.26 -5.92
C LYS A 153 -1.91 19.48 -7.18
N TYR A 154 -1.57 18.20 -7.26
CA TYR A 154 -2.03 17.29 -8.34
C TYR A 154 -3.55 17.24 -8.43
N PHE A 155 -4.21 16.96 -7.30
CA PHE A 155 -5.67 16.87 -7.27
C PHE A 155 -6.34 18.15 -7.79
N LEU A 156 -5.93 19.32 -7.30
CA LEU A 156 -6.49 20.61 -7.72
C LEU A 156 -6.26 20.86 -9.22
N SER A 157 -5.11 20.44 -9.76
CA SER A 157 -4.77 20.61 -11.18
C SER A 157 -5.57 19.68 -12.10
N PHE A 158 -6.03 18.52 -11.59
CA PHE A 158 -6.72 17.52 -12.39
C PHE A 158 -8.22 17.40 -12.13
N LYS A 159 -8.76 18.01 -11.07
CA LYS A 159 -10.17 17.86 -10.64
C LYS A 159 -11.19 18.16 -11.74
N ASN A 160 -10.88 19.05 -12.68
CA ASN A 160 -11.75 19.44 -13.79
C ASN A 160 -11.40 18.70 -15.11
N ASN A 161 -10.41 17.79 -15.10
CA ASN A 161 -10.02 17.05 -16.28
C ASN A 161 -10.82 15.75 -16.38
N LYS A 162 -11.81 15.70 -17.25
CA LYS A 162 -12.72 14.54 -17.46
C LYS A 162 -12.00 13.24 -17.87
N ASN A 163 -10.72 13.33 -18.27
CA ASN A 163 -9.92 12.18 -18.66
C ASN A 163 -9.12 11.57 -17.51
N ILE A 164 -9.14 12.19 -16.33
CA ILE A 164 -8.35 11.78 -15.17
C ILE A 164 -9.26 11.61 -13.96
N ILE A 165 -9.06 10.53 -13.23
CA ILE A 165 -9.64 10.33 -11.89
C ILE A 165 -8.47 10.17 -10.92
N CYS A 166 -8.40 11.03 -9.91
CA CYS A 166 -7.41 10.94 -8.85
C CYS A 166 -7.93 10.07 -7.70
N GLN A 167 -7.04 9.42 -6.95
CA GLN A 167 -7.40 8.72 -5.72
C GLN A 167 -8.08 9.68 -4.72
N ASP A 168 -7.65 10.91 -4.68
CA ASP A 168 -8.17 11.98 -3.81
C ASP A 168 -9.66 12.29 -4.01
N ASN A 169 -10.26 11.92 -5.14
CA ASN A 169 -11.70 12.01 -5.36
C ASN A 169 -12.52 11.17 -4.35
N TYR A 170 -11.90 10.17 -3.75
CA TYR A 170 -12.54 9.22 -2.84
C TYR A 170 -12.10 9.39 -1.37
N ILE A 171 -11.29 10.41 -1.07
CA ILE A 171 -10.76 10.66 0.28
C ILE A 171 -11.59 11.71 0.99
N ASN A 172 -12.05 11.38 2.18
CA ASN A 172 -12.64 12.35 3.11
C ASN A 172 -11.55 13.01 3.96
N PHE A 173 -10.94 14.08 3.47
CA PHE A 173 -9.86 14.80 4.14
C PHE A 173 -10.19 15.36 5.53
N LYS A 174 -11.49 15.45 5.92
CA LYS A 174 -11.88 15.82 7.29
C LYS A 174 -11.60 14.69 8.28
N LYS A 175 -11.56 13.45 7.81
CA LYS A 175 -11.40 12.25 8.64
C LYS A 175 -10.15 11.45 8.32
N GLU A 176 -9.60 11.58 7.12
CA GLU A 176 -8.59 10.68 6.58
C GLU A 176 -7.27 11.42 6.30
N ILE A 177 -6.17 10.80 6.72
CA ILE A 177 -4.81 11.18 6.34
C ILE A 177 -4.24 10.01 5.55
N PRO A 178 -4.06 10.13 4.24
CA PRO A 178 -3.45 9.06 3.43
C PRO A 178 -1.93 9.00 3.63
N GLY A 179 -1.37 7.81 3.68
CA GLY A 179 0.07 7.56 3.90
C GLY A 179 0.97 7.82 2.69
N ARG A 180 0.38 8.10 1.53
CA ARG A 180 1.09 8.57 0.30
C ARG A 180 2.29 7.72 -0.08
N TYR A 181 2.11 6.42 -0.22
CA TYR A 181 3.13 5.56 -0.79
C TYR A 181 3.44 5.94 -2.24
N VAL A 182 2.42 6.08 -3.06
CA VAL A 182 2.47 6.55 -4.45
C VAL A 182 1.29 7.48 -4.74
N TYR A 183 1.29 8.15 -5.90
CA TYR A 183 0.15 8.94 -6.38
C TYR A 183 -0.45 8.33 -7.64
N PRO A 184 -1.44 7.44 -7.51
CA PRO A 184 -2.12 6.83 -8.64
C PRO A 184 -3.18 7.76 -9.24
N ILE A 185 -3.24 7.76 -10.57
CA ILE A 185 -4.36 8.31 -11.33
C ILE A 185 -4.92 7.25 -12.27
N LEU A 186 -6.22 7.34 -12.57
CA LEU A 186 -6.80 6.61 -13.69
C LEU A 186 -6.88 7.58 -14.87
N ALA A 187 -6.19 7.26 -15.95
CA ALA A 187 -5.99 8.13 -17.10
C ALA A 187 -6.53 7.49 -18.38
N ASN A 188 -7.40 8.18 -19.11
CA ASN A 188 -7.77 7.74 -20.46
C ASN A 188 -6.54 7.82 -21.37
N ASN A 189 -6.43 6.88 -22.33
CA ASN A 189 -5.24 6.76 -23.19
C ASN A 189 -3.91 6.65 -22.43
N ARG A 190 -3.90 5.98 -21.25
CA ARG A 190 -2.80 5.86 -20.31
C ARG A 190 -1.44 5.58 -20.98
N ASN A 191 -1.37 4.63 -21.94
CA ASN A 191 -0.12 4.27 -22.60
C ASN A 191 0.42 5.41 -23.48
N LYS A 192 -0.48 6.15 -24.16
CA LYS A 192 -0.08 7.34 -24.94
C LYS A 192 0.37 8.47 -24.02
N LEU A 193 -0.34 8.68 -22.89
CA LEU A 193 0.07 9.66 -21.88
C LEU A 193 1.44 9.31 -21.31
N GLN A 194 1.70 8.05 -20.96
CA GLN A 194 3.00 7.62 -20.44
C GLN A 194 4.14 7.92 -21.41
N LYS A 195 3.98 7.57 -22.70
CA LYS A 195 4.98 7.86 -23.75
C LYS A 195 5.21 9.36 -23.91
N PHE A 196 4.13 10.15 -23.89
CA PHE A 196 4.24 11.61 -23.96
C PHE A 196 4.99 12.19 -22.75
N LEU A 197 4.69 11.74 -21.53
CA LEU A 197 5.39 12.19 -20.33
C LEU A 197 6.86 11.78 -20.34
N ALA A 198 7.18 10.58 -20.80
CA ALA A 198 8.56 10.13 -21.00
C ALA A 198 9.34 11.03 -21.96
N SER A 199 8.73 11.49 -23.08
CA SER A 199 9.34 12.46 -24.01
C SER A 199 9.55 13.85 -23.40
N LYS A 200 8.99 14.10 -22.21
CA LYS A 200 9.17 15.31 -21.41
C LYS A 200 10.06 15.09 -20.19
N ASN A 201 10.79 13.97 -20.15
CA ASN A 201 11.63 13.56 -19.03
C ASN A 201 10.86 13.43 -17.70
N ILE A 202 9.56 13.07 -17.76
CA ILE A 202 8.72 12.79 -16.61
C ILE A 202 8.58 11.28 -16.49
N GLU A 203 9.23 10.68 -15.48
CA GLU A 203 9.11 9.25 -15.18
C GLU A 203 7.73 8.95 -14.58
N THR A 204 7.10 7.89 -15.08
CA THR A 204 5.84 7.37 -14.55
C THR A 204 5.89 5.84 -14.50
N LYS A 205 5.10 5.23 -13.61
CA LYS A 205 5.08 3.77 -13.45
C LYS A 205 3.69 3.19 -13.66
N ILE A 206 3.65 1.97 -14.17
CA ILE A 206 2.45 1.14 -14.25
C ILE A 206 2.61 0.05 -13.21
N PHE A 207 1.67 -0.04 -12.26
CA PHE A 207 1.67 -1.08 -11.23
C PHE A 207 0.61 -2.13 -11.53
N HIS A 208 0.84 -3.35 -11.04
CA HIS A 208 -0.10 -4.47 -11.04
C HIS A 208 -0.58 -4.92 -12.43
N LEU A 209 0.31 -4.85 -13.42
CA LEU A 209 0.07 -5.38 -14.75
C LEU A 209 1.16 -6.40 -15.10
N PRO A 210 0.80 -7.66 -15.44
CA PRO A 210 -0.56 -8.22 -15.45
C PRO A 210 -1.17 -8.35 -14.05
N LEU A 211 -2.49 -8.50 -13.97
CA LEU A 211 -3.15 -8.90 -12.73
C LEU A 211 -2.70 -10.30 -12.33
N ILE A 212 -2.68 -10.62 -11.05
CA ILE A 212 -2.19 -11.90 -10.53
C ILE A 212 -2.95 -13.10 -11.12
N ASN A 213 -4.25 -12.97 -11.33
CA ASN A 213 -5.10 -13.98 -11.96
C ASN A 213 -4.82 -14.18 -13.47
N ASN A 214 -4.01 -13.31 -14.09
CA ASN A 214 -3.58 -13.42 -15.48
C ASN A 214 -2.10 -13.85 -15.57
N THR A 215 -1.59 -14.48 -14.52
CA THR A 215 -0.21 -15.01 -14.49
C THR A 215 -0.23 -16.54 -14.55
N PRO A 216 0.76 -17.20 -15.18
CA PRO A 216 0.72 -18.63 -15.46
C PRO A 216 0.45 -19.52 -14.24
N ILE A 217 0.95 -19.15 -13.06
CA ILE A 217 0.76 -19.92 -11.82
C ILE A 217 -0.72 -19.99 -11.39
N PHE A 218 -1.50 -18.95 -11.69
CA PHE A 218 -2.89 -18.83 -11.26
C PHE A 218 -3.91 -19.07 -12.37
N ASP A 219 -3.47 -19.27 -13.62
CA ASP A 219 -4.34 -19.39 -14.79
C ASP A 219 -5.32 -20.56 -14.66
N SER A 220 -4.88 -21.67 -14.06
CA SER A 220 -5.70 -22.85 -13.78
C SER A 220 -6.49 -22.79 -12.46
N LEU A 221 -6.15 -21.86 -11.56
CA LEU A 221 -6.68 -21.82 -10.19
C LEU A 221 -7.78 -20.76 -10.02
N ILE A 222 -7.79 -19.72 -10.84
CA ILE A 222 -8.68 -18.56 -10.69
C ILE A 222 -9.60 -18.47 -11.91
N THR A 223 -10.85 -18.90 -11.73
CA THR A 223 -11.90 -18.86 -12.76
C THR A 223 -12.68 -17.54 -12.80
N ASP A 224 -12.55 -16.71 -11.77
CA ASP A 224 -13.29 -15.46 -11.65
C ASP A 224 -12.77 -14.37 -12.58
N LYS A 225 -13.65 -13.83 -13.41
CA LYS A 225 -13.33 -12.63 -14.22
C LYS A 225 -13.29 -11.39 -13.35
N THR A 226 -12.12 -10.81 -13.15
CA THR A 226 -11.93 -9.56 -12.39
C THR A 226 -12.10 -8.32 -13.28
N VAL A 227 -13.27 -8.17 -13.91
CA VAL A 227 -13.55 -7.14 -14.94
C VAL A 227 -13.23 -5.72 -14.45
N ASN A 228 -13.60 -5.38 -13.23
CA ASN A 228 -13.33 -4.05 -12.68
C ASN A 228 -11.84 -3.82 -12.44
N ALA A 229 -11.13 -4.80 -11.88
CA ALA A 229 -9.69 -4.70 -11.67
C ALA A 229 -8.95 -4.57 -13.02
N GLN A 230 -9.34 -5.35 -14.03
CA GLN A 230 -8.76 -5.26 -15.37
C GLN A 230 -9.01 -3.88 -15.99
N ARG A 231 -10.22 -3.33 -15.87
CA ARG A 231 -10.54 -1.98 -16.35
C ARG A 231 -9.70 -0.90 -15.65
N LEU A 232 -9.52 -1.02 -14.34
CA LEU A 232 -8.75 -0.06 -13.55
C LEU A 232 -7.25 -0.13 -13.90
N VAL A 233 -6.66 -1.33 -13.94
CA VAL A 233 -5.23 -1.48 -14.20
C VAL A 233 -4.83 -1.01 -15.60
N ASN A 234 -5.73 -1.11 -16.58
CA ASN A 234 -5.51 -0.60 -17.93
C ASN A 234 -5.44 0.94 -18.00
N LYS A 235 -6.00 1.63 -17.01
CA LYS A 235 -5.99 3.10 -16.89
C LYS A 235 -5.02 3.62 -15.83
N LEU A 236 -4.52 2.75 -14.96
CA LEU A 236 -3.70 3.13 -13.82
C LEU A 236 -2.33 3.64 -14.27
N LEU A 237 -1.96 4.83 -13.81
CA LEU A 237 -0.65 5.44 -13.96
C LEU A 237 -0.21 6.06 -12.65
N ILE A 238 1.02 5.82 -12.26
CA ILE A 238 1.61 6.40 -11.06
C ILE A 238 2.43 7.62 -11.46
N LEU A 239 2.09 8.77 -10.92
CA LEU A 239 2.83 10.01 -11.08
C LEU A 239 3.95 10.11 -10.04
N PRO A 240 5.02 10.90 -10.32
CA PRO A 240 6.10 11.14 -9.37
C PRO A 240 5.57 11.68 -8.04
N LEU A 241 5.97 11.08 -6.93
CA LEU A 241 5.62 11.56 -5.59
C LEU A 241 6.76 11.25 -4.62
N ASN A 242 7.57 12.25 -4.32
CA ASN A 242 8.57 12.18 -3.26
C ASN A 242 8.74 13.55 -2.59
N GLU A 243 9.32 13.56 -1.41
CA GLU A 243 9.49 14.77 -0.60
C GLU A 243 10.55 15.75 -1.12
N LYS A 244 11.30 15.39 -2.17
CA LYS A 244 12.32 16.24 -2.78
C LYS A 244 11.78 17.03 -3.98
N LEU A 245 10.59 16.70 -4.49
CA LEU A 245 9.97 17.45 -5.59
C LEU A 245 9.67 18.88 -5.15
N ILE A 246 10.19 19.84 -5.91
CA ILE A 246 9.92 21.26 -5.70
C ILE A 246 8.65 21.69 -6.45
N ASP A 247 8.07 22.80 -6.06
CA ASP A 247 6.80 23.30 -6.62
C ASP A 247 6.85 23.47 -8.16
N LYS A 248 7.99 23.93 -8.70
CA LYS A 248 8.21 24.11 -10.15
C LYS A 248 8.15 22.78 -10.92
N GLU A 249 8.67 21.69 -10.34
CA GLU A 249 8.62 20.37 -10.95
C GLU A 249 7.19 19.81 -10.92
N VAL A 250 6.47 20.02 -9.82
CA VAL A 250 5.06 19.63 -9.71
C VAL A 250 4.21 20.38 -10.74
N ASP A 251 4.46 21.69 -10.95
CA ASP A 251 3.80 22.50 -11.98
C ASP A 251 4.14 22.00 -13.38
N TYR A 252 5.39 21.64 -13.63
CA TYR A 252 5.81 21.07 -14.90
C TYR A 252 5.07 19.77 -15.22
N ILE A 253 4.98 18.87 -14.24
CA ILE A 253 4.24 17.60 -14.38
C ILE A 253 2.77 17.86 -14.68
N THR A 254 2.10 18.70 -13.88
CA THR A 254 0.66 18.96 -14.03
C THR A 254 0.33 19.65 -15.36
N THR A 255 1.18 20.58 -15.78
CA THR A 255 1.05 21.28 -17.06
C THR A 255 1.15 20.31 -18.22
N ASN A 256 2.14 19.41 -18.23
CA ASN A 256 2.31 18.46 -19.31
C ASN A 256 1.19 17.41 -19.34
N VAL A 257 0.72 16.92 -18.19
CA VAL A 257 -0.44 16.03 -18.14
C VAL A 257 -1.66 16.69 -18.75
N ASN A 258 -1.99 17.92 -18.37
CA ASN A 258 -3.13 18.65 -18.92
C ASN A 258 -2.96 19.02 -20.41
N LYS A 259 -1.73 19.37 -20.82
CA LYS A 259 -1.39 19.65 -22.23
C LYS A 259 -1.65 18.46 -23.14
N PHE A 260 -1.29 17.24 -22.70
CA PHE A 260 -1.57 16.02 -23.45
C PHE A 260 -3.04 15.89 -23.84
N TYR A 261 -3.96 16.15 -22.91
CA TYR A 261 -5.40 16.05 -23.21
C TYR A 261 -5.97 17.24 -23.99
N LYS A 262 -5.36 18.43 -23.91
CA LYS A 262 -5.76 19.57 -24.76
C LYS A 262 -5.40 19.31 -26.23
N ILE A 263 -4.20 18.84 -26.51
CA ILE A 263 -3.72 18.53 -27.87
C ILE A 263 -4.54 17.40 -28.50
N ASN A 264 -4.91 16.38 -27.71
CA ASN A 264 -5.68 15.22 -28.23
C ASN A 264 -7.20 15.45 -28.29
N LYS A 265 -7.70 16.63 -27.89
CA LYS A 265 -9.09 17.06 -28.17
C LYS A 265 -9.27 17.68 -29.55
N LEU A 266 -8.18 18.09 -30.18
CA LEU A 266 -8.16 18.77 -31.47
C LEU A 266 -7.92 17.77 -32.64
N LYS A 267 -7.82 16.50 -32.34
CA LYS A 267 -7.79 15.39 -33.30
C LYS A 267 -8.94 14.42 -33.05
#